data_2bd777f6e0d14827ace9dabfba394f5c
#
_entry.id   2bd777f6e0d14827ace9dabfba394f5c
#
_cell.length_a   1.000
_cell.length_b   1.000
_cell.length_c   1.000
_cell.angle_alpha   90.00
_cell.angle_beta   90.00
_cell.angle_gamma   90.00
#
_symmetry.space_group_name_H-M   'P 1'
#
loop_
_entity.id
_entity.type
_entity.pdbx_description
1 polymer ?
#
loop_
_entity_poly.entity_id
_entity_poly.type
_entity_poly.pdbx_seq_one_letter_code
_entity_poly.pdbx_strand_id
1 'polypeptide(L)'
;MRVAGRLACQVLDMIAPHVAQGITTGELDQICHAYIVDDLNAIPAPLNYRGFPRSICTSVNHVVCHGIPGDKKLKNGDIINVDITVIKDEFHGDTSRMFFVGEPSIRARRLTTVCYEAMMKGIDSV
;
A
#
# COMPACT_ATOMS: atom_id res chain seq x y z
N MET A 1 9.97 -14.03 -9.53
CA MET A 1 8.90 -13.80 -8.53
C MET A 1 9.41 -13.50 -7.11
N ARG A 2 10.23 -14.33 -6.44
CA ARG A 2 10.70 -14.04 -5.05
C ARG A 2 11.39 -12.68 -4.90
N VAL A 3 12.18 -12.26 -5.89
CA VAL A 3 12.84 -10.94 -5.87
C VAL A 3 11.78 -9.84 -5.95
N ALA A 4 10.87 -9.88 -6.91
CA ALA A 4 9.83 -8.88 -7.07
C ALA A 4 8.94 -8.78 -5.82
N GLY A 5 8.51 -9.91 -5.23
CA GLY A 5 7.74 -9.90 -3.98
C GLY A 5 8.50 -9.30 -2.80
N ARG A 6 9.81 -9.56 -2.67
CA ARG A 6 10.65 -8.95 -1.64
C ARG A 6 10.76 -7.43 -1.83
N LEU A 7 10.92 -6.96 -3.07
CA LEU A 7 10.98 -5.54 -3.37
C LEU A 7 9.67 -4.84 -3.01
N ALA A 8 8.52 -5.44 -3.32
CA ALA A 8 7.22 -4.89 -2.93
C ALA A 8 7.08 -4.76 -1.39
N CYS A 9 7.53 -5.77 -0.64
CA CYS A 9 7.56 -5.70 0.83
C CYS A 9 8.50 -4.58 1.33
N GLN A 10 9.67 -4.40 0.70
CA GLN A 10 10.60 -3.31 1.06
C GLN A 10 9.97 -1.93 0.91
N VAL A 11 9.14 -1.71 -0.14
CA VAL A 11 8.40 -0.46 -0.30
C VAL A 11 7.43 -0.25 0.87
N LEU A 12 6.70 -1.29 1.30
CA LEU A 12 5.80 -1.20 2.45
C LEU A 12 6.53 -0.91 3.77
N ASP A 13 7.72 -1.46 3.95
CA ASP A 13 8.54 -1.18 5.15
C ASP A 13 9.09 0.25 5.11
N MET A 14 9.57 0.70 3.95
CA MET A 14 10.07 2.06 3.75
C MET A 14 8.98 3.11 3.98
N ILE A 15 7.76 2.91 3.47
CA ILE A 15 6.70 3.91 3.57
C ILE A 15 6.05 3.97 4.97
N ALA A 16 6.19 2.93 5.79
CA ALA A 16 5.54 2.82 7.09
C ALA A 16 5.73 4.05 8.00
N PRO A 17 6.94 4.62 8.19
CA PRO A 17 7.14 5.79 9.04
C PRO A 17 6.55 7.08 8.45
N HIS A 18 6.23 7.11 7.16
CA HIS A 18 5.64 8.27 6.49
C HIS A 18 4.11 8.30 6.60
N VAL A 19 3.47 7.18 6.94
CA VAL A 19 2.00 7.11 7.09
C VAL A 19 1.61 7.76 8.40
N ALA A 20 1.41 9.07 8.38
CA ALA A 20 1.11 9.88 9.55
C ALA A 20 -0.01 10.90 9.26
N GLN A 21 -0.56 11.49 10.33
CA GLN A 21 -1.55 12.54 10.21
C GLN A 21 -0.97 13.74 9.43
N GLY A 22 -1.74 14.25 8.48
CA GLY A 22 -1.43 15.46 7.71
C GLY A 22 -0.77 15.20 6.35
N ILE A 23 -0.14 14.04 6.13
CA ILE A 23 0.38 13.68 4.81
C ILE A 23 -0.78 13.41 3.85
N THR A 24 -0.61 13.76 2.59
CA THR A 24 -1.55 13.41 1.54
C THR A 24 -1.25 12.02 0.97
N THR A 25 -2.26 11.37 0.42
CA THR A 25 -2.04 10.09 -0.28
C THR A 25 -1.18 10.27 -1.54
N GLY A 26 -1.20 11.46 -2.16
CA GLY A 26 -0.34 11.81 -3.28
C GLY A 26 1.13 11.92 -2.89
N GLU A 27 1.44 12.48 -1.70
CA GLU A 27 2.82 12.51 -1.18
C GLU A 27 3.33 11.09 -0.90
N LEU A 28 2.49 10.19 -0.37
CA LEU A 28 2.85 8.78 -0.19
C LEU A 28 3.17 8.12 -1.54
N ASP A 29 2.38 8.40 -2.58
CA ASP A 29 2.64 7.91 -3.94
C ASP A 29 4.00 8.39 -4.48
N GLN A 30 4.31 9.68 -4.31
CA GLN A 30 5.57 10.26 -4.76
C GLN A 30 6.78 9.62 -4.07
N ILE A 31 6.71 9.41 -2.75
CA ILE A 31 7.77 8.75 -1.97
C ILE A 31 7.96 7.31 -2.45
N CYS A 32 6.86 6.55 -2.62
CA CYS A 32 6.92 5.18 -3.12
C CYS A 32 7.44 5.12 -4.55
N HIS A 33 7.01 6.04 -5.43
CA HIS A 33 7.47 6.11 -6.81
C HIS A 33 8.99 6.28 -6.88
N ALA A 34 9.53 7.29 -6.17
CA ALA A 34 10.96 7.55 -6.15
C ALA A 34 11.73 6.31 -5.65
N TYR A 35 11.32 5.72 -4.55
CA TYR A 35 11.96 4.54 -4.01
C TYR A 35 11.92 3.33 -4.96
N ILE A 36 10.77 3.07 -5.62
CA ILE A 36 10.63 1.97 -6.58
C ILE A 36 11.56 2.17 -7.79
N VAL A 37 11.60 3.39 -8.33
CA VAL A 37 12.33 3.68 -9.57
C VAL A 37 13.81 3.88 -9.31
N ASP A 38 14.16 4.74 -8.35
CA ASP A 38 15.54 5.21 -8.16
C ASP A 38 16.35 4.25 -7.29
N ASP A 39 15.78 3.73 -6.19
CA ASP A 39 16.52 2.87 -5.26
C ASP A 39 16.43 1.39 -5.64
N LEU A 40 15.24 0.91 -6.01
CA LEU A 40 15.03 -0.51 -6.33
C LEU A 40 15.28 -0.84 -7.81
N ASN A 41 15.40 0.19 -8.67
CA ASN A 41 15.50 0.02 -10.12
C ASN A 41 14.43 -0.96 -10.62
N ALA A 42 13.17 -0.71 -10.23
CA ALA A 42 11.99 -1.49 -10.57
C ALA A 42 10.93 -0.57 -11.21
N ILE A 43 9.88 -1.16 -11.75
CA ILE A 43 8.80 -0.43 -12.41
C ILE A 43 7.55 -0.52 -11.51
N PRO A 44 6.89 0.61 -11.17
CA PRO A 44 5.60 0.57 -10.50
C PRO A 44 4.52 0.10 -11.49
N ALA A 45 3.99 -1.09 -11.26
CA ALA A 45 3.07 -1.75 -12.20
C ALA A 45 1.74 -1.01 -12.42
N PRO A 46 1.14 -0.33 -11.41
CA PRO A 46 -0.11 0.40 -11.60
C PRO A 46 0.02 1.59 -12.56
N LEU A 47 1.19 2.24 -12.61
CA LEU A 47 1.38 3.47 -13.37
C LEU A 47 1.13 3.24 -14.87
N ASN A 48 0.17 3.98 -15.41
CA ASN A 48 -0.29 3.90 -16.81
C ASN A 48 -1.01 2.59 -17.18
N TYR A 49 -1.21 1.66 -16.22
CA TYR A 49 -2.00 0.46 -16.50
C TYR A 49 -3.47 0.86 -16.70
N ARG A 50 -3.99 0.66 -17.92
CA ARG A 50 -5.36 1.04 -18.31
C ARG A 50 -5.74 2.48 -17.92
N GLY A 51 -4.78 3.39 -17.96
CA GLY A 51 -4.99 4.80 -17.63
C GLY A 51 -4.92 5.14 -16.14
N PHE A 52 -4.50 4.20 -15.27
CA PHE A 52 -4.28 4.50 -13.85
C PHE A 52 -3.11 5.49 -13.69
N PRO A 53 -3.32 6.65 -13.02
CA PRO A 53 -2.38 7.77 -13.12
C PRO A 53 -1.30 7.79 -12.04
N ARG A 54 -1.19 6.74 -11.20
CA ARG A 54 -0.35 6.70 -10.01
C ARG A 54 0.46 5.42 -9.91
N SER A 55 1.47 5.43 -9.06
CA SER A 55 2.43 4.32 -8.93
C SER A 55 2.00 3.26 -7.93
N ILE A 56 1.14 3.64 -6.97
CA ILE A 56 0.59 2.76 -5.94
C ILE A 56 -0.91 2.98 -5.82
N CYS A 57 -1.61 2.08 -5.10
CA CYS A 57 -2.98 2.35 -4.68
C CYS A 57 -3.04 2.71 -3.18
N THR A 58 -3.93 3.65 -2.83
CA THR A 58 -4.16 4.09 -1.45
C THR A 58 -5.65 4.10 -1.14
N SER A 59 -6.11 3.13 -0.38
CA SER A 59 -7.53 2.96 -0.07
C SER A 59 -7.81 3.33 1.38
N VAL A 60 -8.44 4.50 1.57
CA VAL A 60 -8.67 5.09 2.90
C VAL A 60 -10.09 4.82 3.38
N ASN A 61 -10.24 4.29 4.58
CA ASN A 61 -11.51 4.03 5.28
C ASN A 61 -12.47 3.15 4.46
N HIS A 62 -13.51 3.75 3.85
CA HIS A 62 -14.57 3.05 3.11
C HIS A 62 -14.17 2.66 1.67
N VAL A 63 -13.03 3.12 1.19
CA VAL A 63 -12.52 2.72 -0.13
C VAL A 63 -12.01 1.29 -0.04
N VAL A 64 -12.63 0.39 -0.79
CA VAL A 64 -12.35 -1.05 -0.69
C VAL A 64 -10.98 -1.39 -1.27
N CYS A 65 -10.69 -0.94 -2.49
CA CYS A 65 -9.42 -1.18 -3.20
C CYS A 65 -9.20 -0.13 -4.30
N HIS A 66 -8.00 -0.15 -4.89
CA HIS A 66 -7.60 0.67 -6.03
C HIS A 66 -7.85 2.18 -5.85
N GLY A 67 -7.79 2.67 -4.61
CA GLY A 67 -7.90 4.11 -4.35
C GLY A 67 -6.77 4.88 -5.04
N ILE A 68 -7.13 5.95 -5.77
CA ILE A 68 -6.17 6.76 -6.52
C ILE A 68 -5.53 7.78 -5.56
N PRO A 69 -4.20 7.77 -5.39
CA PRO A 69 -3.49 8.79 -4.61
C PRO A 69 -3.75 10.21 -5.11
N GLY A 70 -4.00 11.13 -4.18
CA GLY A 70 -4.33 12.53 -4.47
C GLY A 70 -4.17 13.45 -3.26
N ASP A 71 -4.92 14.55 -3.23
CA ASP A 71 -4.80 15.61 -2.23
C ASP A 71 -5.46 15.29 -0.88
N LYS A 72 -6.01 14.09 -0.72
CA LYS A 72 -6.62 13.67 0.54
C LYS A 72 -5.57 13.57 1.64
N LYS A 73 -5.67 14.44 2.65
CA LYS A 73 -4.84 14.38 3.86
C LYS A 73 -5.35 13.31 4.81
N LEU A 74 -4.44 12.50 5.31
CA LEU A 74 -4.72 11.53 6.36
C LEU A 74 -5.00 12.23 7.69
N LYS A 75 -5.96 11.71 8.44
CA LYS A 75 -6.41 12.24 9.73
C LYS A 75 -6.21 11.20 10.82
N ASN A 76 -6.08 11.66 12.06
CA ASN A 76 -6.10 10.75 13.21
C ASN A 76 -7.37 9.91 13.20
N GLY A 77 -7.22 8.62 13.38
CA GLY A 77 -8.29 7.63 13.32
C GLY A 77 -8.53 6.99 11.95
N ASP A 78 -7.92 7.50 10.88
CA ASP A 78 -8.01 6.86 9.56
C ASP A 78 -7.31 5.51 9.56
N ILE A 79 -7.84 4.59 8.76
CA ILE A 79 -7.16 3.37 8.32
C ILE A 79 -6.90 3.49 6.83
N ILE A 80 -5.74 3.04 6.38
CA ILE A 80 -5.36 3.08 4.98
C ILE A 80 -4.73 1.76 4.56
N ASN A 81 -5.19 1.19 3.46
CA ASN A 81 -4.47 0.15 2.75
C ASN A 81 -3.52 0.81 1.73
N VAL A 82 -2.25 0.51 1.85
CA VAL A 82 -1.23 0.85 0.84
C VAL A 82 -0.92 -0.41 0.07
N ASP A 83 -1.11 -0.37 -1.23
CA ASP A 83 -1.04 -1.52 -2.11
C ASP A 83 0.02 -1.28 -3.18
N ILE A 84 1.01 -2.16 -3.20
CA ILE A 84 2.25 -2.05 -3.96
C ILE A 84 2.37 -3.20 -4.94
N THR A 85 2.45 -2.88 -6.22
CA THR A 85 2.84 -3.84 -7.25
C THR A 85 4.06 -3.33 -8.00
N VAL A 86 5.14 -4.08 -7.98
CA VAL A 86 6.37 -3.77 -8.72
C VAL A 86 6.65 -4.81 -9.78
N ILE A 87 7.27 -4.37 -10.90
CA ILE A 87 7.78 -5.26 -11.93
C ILE A 87 9.31 -5.25 -11.84
N LYS A 88 9.90 -6.43 -11.71
CA LYS A 88 11.35 -6.64 -11.74
C LYS A 88 11.67 -7.86 -12.58
N ASP A 89 12.54 -7.67 -13.59
CA ASP A 89 12.94 -8.75 -14.50
C ASP A 89 11.73 -9.51 -15.10
N GLU A 90 10.73 -8.74 -15.56
CA GLU A 90 9.44 -9.21 -16.13
C GLU A 90 8.49 -9.92 -15.14
N PHE A 91 8.86 -10.04 -13.85
CA PHE A 91 8.01 -10.62 -12.81
C PHE A 91 7.34 -9.55 -11.96
N HIS A 92 6.06 -9.77 -11.67
CA HIS A 92 5.29 -8.94 -10.75
C HIS A 92 5.48 -9.44 -9.31
N GLY A 93 5.65 -8.48 -8.39
CA GLY A 93 5.55 -8.68 -6.95
C GLY A 93 4.44 -7.77 -6.43
N ASP A 94 3.42 -8.36 -5.83
CA ASP A 94 2.21 -7.67 -5.39
C ASP A 94 1.96 -7.98 -3.93
N THR A 95 1.78 -6.94 -3.12
CA THR A 95 1.45 -7.05 -1.70
C THR A 95 0.89 -5.75 -1.16
N SER A 96 0.03 -5.84 -0.17
CA SER A 96 -0.53 -4.67 0.50
C SER A 96 -0.46 -4.78 2.02
N ARG A 97 -0.58 -3.62 2.69
CA ARG A 97 -0.60 -3.55 4.15
C ARG A 97 -1.57 -2.48 4.63
N MET A 98 -2.29 -2.82 5.71
CA MET A 98 -3.09 -1.85 6.44
C MET A 98 -2.23 -1.05 7.41
N PHE A 99 -2.41 0.26 7.42
CA PHE A 99 -1.80 1.17 8.38
C PHE A 99 -2.88 1.92 9.16
N PHE A 100 -2.56 2.22 10.42
CA PHE A 100 -3.37 3.07 11.27
C PHE A 100 -2.74 4.44 11.40
N VAL A 101 -3.54 5.48 11.24
CA VAL A 101 -3.10 6.86 11.43
C VAL A 101 -3.53 7.30 12.83
N GLY A 102 -2.59 7.33 13.77
CA GLY A 102 -2.90 7.58 15.17
C GLY A 102 -3.77 6.48 15.78
N GLU A 103 -4.88 6.86 16.42
CA GLU A 103 -5.76 5.93 17.14
C GLU A 103 -7.05 5.63 16.36
N PRO A 104 -7.13 4.49 15.67
CA PRO A 104 -8.33 4.09 14.95
C PRO A 104 -9.45 3.68 15.92
N SER A 105 -10.70 3.75 15.44
CA SER A 105 -11.83 3.25 16.22
C SER A 105 -11.70 1.75 16.52
N ILE A 106 -12.34 1.28 17.60
CA ILE A 106 -12.37 -0.14 17.98
C ILE A 106 -12.91 -1.00 16.82
N ARG A 107 -13.90 -0.49 16.07
CA ARG A 107 -14.49 -1.19 14.91
C ARG A 107 -13.48 -1.32 13.77
N ALA A 108 -12.75 -0.24 13.46
CA ALA A 108 -11.73 -0.24 12.41
C ALA A 108 -10.58 -1.20 12.76
N ARG A 109 -10.09 -1.16 13.99
CA ARG A 109 -9.06 -2.09 14.48
C ARG A 109 -9.53 -3.55 14.39
N ARG A 110 -10.75 -3.84 14.87
CA ARG A 110 -11.31 -5.19 14.81
C ARG A 110 -11.46 -5.69 13.36
N LEU A 111 -11.96 -4.84 12.45
CA LEU A 111 -12.08 -5.19 11.03
C LEU A 111 -10.73 -5.59 10.46
N THR A 112 -9.70 -4.76 10.64
CA THR A 112 -8.35 -5.03 10.13
C THR A 112 -7.77 -6.32 10.70
N THR A 113 -7.91 -6.54 12.01
CA THR A 113 -7.42 -7.76 12.67
C THR A 113 -8.11 -9.00 12.12
N VAL A 114 -9.44 -9.00 12.05
CA VAL A 114 -10.20 -10.16 11.55
C VAL A 114 -9.89 -10.46 10.08
N CYS A 115 -9.74 -9.42 9.23
CA CYS A 115 -9.34 -9.61 7.84
C CYS A 115 -7.95 -10.23 7.73
N TYR A 116 -7.00 -9.77 8.52
CA TYR A 116 -5.64 -10.33 8.56
C TYR A 116 -5.65 -11.80 9.02
N GLU A 117 -6.34 -12.10 10.11
CA GLU A 117 -6.46 -13.49 10.61
C GLU A 117 -7.13 -14.42 9.59
N ALA A 118 -8.18 -13.93 8.90
CA ALA A 118 -8.85 -14.70 7.86
C ALA A 118 -7.91 -14.98 6.66
N MET A 119 -7.13 -13.99 6.24
CA MET A 119 -6.10 -14.14 5.22
C MET A 119 -5.07 -15.20 5.61
N MET A 120 -4.52 -15.12 6.83
CA MET A 120 -3.53 -16.08 7.31
C MET A 120 -4.08 -17.50 7.38
N LYS A 121 -5.33 -17.69 7.84
CA LYS A 121 -5.99 -19.00 7.80
C LYS A 121 -6.15 -19.54 6.38
N GLY A 122 -6.44 -18.66 5.42
CA GLY A 122 -6.48 -19.05 4.00
C GLY A 122 -5.12 -19.52 3.49
N ILE A 123 -4.05 -18.80 3.82
CA ILE A 123 -2.68 -19.16 3.45
C ILE A 123 -2.27 -20.51 4.07
N ASP A 124 -2.57 -20.72 5.35
CA ASP A 124 -2.24 -21.95 6.07
C ASP A 124 -3.01 -23.19 5.57
N SER A 125 -4.05 -22.98 4.77
CA SER A 125 -4.88 -24.05 4.20
C SER A 125 -4.38 -24.56 2.84
N VAL A 126 -3.36 -23.93 2.25
CA VAL A 126 -2.76 -24.27 0.95
C VAL A 126 -1.42 -24.94 1.15
#